data_cbcfcc301c191c510af761ca7bc3eac9
#
_entry.id   cbcfcc301c191c510af761ca7bc3eac9
#
_cell.length_a   1.000
_cell.length_b   1.000
_cell.length_c   1.000
_cell.angle_alpha   90.00
_cell.angle_beta   90.00
_cell.angle_gamma   90.00
#
_symmetry.space_group_name_H-M   'P 1'
#
loop_
_entity.id
_entity.type
_entity.pdbx_description
1 polymer ?
#
loop_
_entity_poly.entity_id
_entity_poly.type
_entity_poly.pdbx_seq_one_letter_code
_entity_poly.pdbx_strand_id
1 'polypeptide(L)'
;MGKKITPRNEDYSKWYNDIVSEAGLAESSAVRGCMVIKPYGFSIWELMKSQLDKMFKDTGHENAYFPLFVPKSLFEAEEKNAEGFAKECAVVLSLIHISEPTRQEAI
;
A
#
# COMPACT_ATOMS: atom_id res chain seq x y z
N MET A 1 31.47 -12.09 1.35
CA MET A 1 31.51 -10.74 1.94
C MET A 1 30.25 -9.97 1.60
N GLY A 2 29.65 -9.39 2.59
CA GLY A 2 28.48 -8.57 2.40
C GLY A 2 28.79 -7.31 1.61
N LYS A 3 27.78 -6.79 0.92
CA LYS A 3 27.87 -5.55 0.19
C LYS A 3 28.07 -4.40 1.16
N LYS A 4 28.97 -3.49 0.82
CA LYS A 4 29.24 -2.34 1.67
C LYS A 4 28.04 -1.39 1.67
N ILE A 5 27.53 -1.07 2.85
CA ILE A 5 26.41 -0.16 3.03
C ILE A 5 26.91 1.28 2.98
N THR A 6 26.20 2.13 2.24
CA THR A 6 26.53 3.55 2.16
C THR A 6 26.36 4.19 3.54
N PRO A 7 27.34 5.02 3.99
CA PRO A 7 27.19 5.72 5.26
C PRO A 7 25.95 6.63 5.29
N ARG A 8 25.23 6.61 6.41
CA ARG A 8 24.00 7.37 6.59
C ARG A 8 24.19 8.88 6.42
N ASN A 9 25.33 9.40 6.88
CA ASN A 9 25.62 10.82 6.81
C ASN A 9 26.05 11.30 5.42
N GLU A 10 26.44 10.39 4.53
CA GLU A 10 26.79 10.74 3.16
C GLU A 10 25.60 10.82 2.25
N ASP A 11 24.74 9.80 2.33
CA ASP A 11 23.53 9.74 1.50
C ASP A 11 22.47 8.92 2.24
N TYR A 12 21.53 9.62 2.87
CA TYR A 12 20.50 8.98 3.69
C TYR A 12 19.61 8.05 2.88
N SER A 13 19.17 8.50 1.71
CA SER A 13 18.28 7.71 0.85
C SER A 13 18.94 6.42 0.39
N LYS A 14 20.20 6.52 -0.02
CA LYS A 14 20.95 5.35 -0.47
C LYS A 14 21.23 4.41 0.71
N TRP A 15 21.58 4.95 1.87
CA TRP A 15 21.74 4.15 3.09
C TRP A 15 20.47 3.37 3.41
N TYR A 16 19.33 4.02 3.35
CA TYR A 16 18.03 3.38 3.62
C TYR A 16 17.78 2.20 2.67
N ASN A 17 17.98 2.42 1.38
CA ASN A 17 17.79 1.38 0.38
C ASN A 17 18.79 0.23 0.54
N ASP A 18 20.03 0.53 0.88
CA ASP A 18 21.04 -0.48 1.14
C ASP A 18 20.66 -1.36 2.33
N ILE A 19 20.14 -0.75 3.41
CA ILE A 19 19.67 -1.48 4.59
C ILE A 19 18.52 -2.43 4.22
N VAL A 20 17.54 -1.91 3.50
CA VAL A 20 16.37 -2.72 3.08
C VAL A 20 16.82 -3.94 2.29
N SER A 21 17.75 -3.74 1.36
CA SER A 21 18.27 -4.81 0.50
C SER A 21 19.14 -5.80 1.29
N GLU A 22 20.14 -5.29 2.01
CA GLU A 22 21.14 -6.14 2.69
C GLU A 22 20.55 -6.91 3.88
N ALA A 23 19.60 -6.32 4.59
CA ALA A 23 18.93 -6.99 5.69
C ALA A 23 17.83 -7.96 5.22
N GLY A 24 17.57 -8.02 3.93
CA GLY A 24 16.55 -8.92 3.39
C GLY A 24 15.14 -8.55 3.81
N LEU A 25 14.84 -7.26 3.85
CA LEU A 25 13.53 -6.78 4.29
C LEU A 25 12.51 -6.76 3.15
N ALA A 26 12.95 -6.35 1.97
CA ALA A 26 12.07 -6.24 0.80
C ALA A 26 12.88 -6.36 -0.48
N GLU A 27 12.21 -6.70 -1.56
CA GLU A 27 12.82 -6.78 -2.89
C GLU A 27 11.79 -6.44 -3.96
N SER A 28 12.26 -6.09 -5.15
CA SER A 28 11.38 -5.81 -6.27
C SER A 28 10.73 -7.09 -6.79
N SER A 29 9.47 -7.02 -7.17
CA SER A 29 8.78 -8.13 -7.80
C SER A 29 8.96 -8.08 -9.32
N ALA A 30 8.36 -9.04 -10.01
CA ALA A 30 8.34 -9.06 -11.47
C ALA A 30 7.51 -7.92 -12.05
N VAL A 31 6.61 -7.33 -11.26
CA VAL A 31 5.78 -6.21 -11.68
C VAL A 31 6.40 -4.91 -11.20
N ARG A 32 6.65 -4.00 -12.13
CA ARG A 32 7.28 -2.73 -11.81
C ARG A 32 6.45 -1.93 -10.80
N GLY A 33 7.12 -1.43 -9.78
CA GLY A 33 6.46 -0.63 -8.74
C GLY A 33 5.80 -1.46 -7.65
N CYS A 34 5.78 -2.77 -7.80
CA CYS A 34 5.24 -3.67 -6.78
C CYS A 34 6.39 -4.41 -6.11
N MET A 35 6.42 -4.36 -4.80
CA MET A 35 7.51 -4.96 -4.04
C MET A 35 7.05 -6.18 -3.26
N VAL A 36 7.96 -7.11 -3.06
CA VAL A 36 7.76 -8.23 -2.16
C VAL A 36 8.35 -7.85 -0.80
N ILE A 37 7.51 -7.82 0.21
CA ILE A 37 7.99 -7.62 1.58
C ILE A 37 8.33 -8.99 2.13
N LYS A 38 9.61 -9.20 2.41
CA LYS A 38 10.12 -10.50 2.82
C LYS A 38 9.78 -10.78 4.27
N PRO A 39 9.88 -12.03 4.74
CA PRO A 39 9.43 -12.38 6.09
C PRO A 39 10.01 -11.51 7.20
N TYR A 40 11.27 -11.18 7.13
CA TYR A 40 11.91 -10.36 8.16
C TYR A 40 11.33 -8.95 8.21
N GLY A 41 11.14 -8.33 7.03
CA GLY A 41 10.51 -7.02 6.94
C GLY A 41 9.04 -7.05 7.33
N PHE A 42 8.33 -8.09 6.92
CA PHE A 42 6.92 -8.23 7.26
C PHE A 42 6.70 -8.45 8.75
N SER A 43 7.62 -9.13 9.42
CA SER A 43 7.57 -9.29 10.88
C SER A 43 7.63 -7.95 11.61
N ILE A 44 8.47 -7.03 11.13
CA ILE A 44 8.54 -5.67 11.68
C ILE A 44 7.20 -4.96 11.51
N TRP A 45 6.60 -5.07 10.33
CA TRP A 45 5.30 -4.50 10.03
C TRP A 45 4.22 -5.05 10.97
N GLU A 46 4.18 -6.37 11.15
CA GLU A 46 3.21 -7.01 12.02
C GLU A 46 3.32 -6.53 13.45
N LEU A 47 4.54 -6.38 13.96
CA LEU A 47 4.77 -5.89 15.31
C LEU A 47 4.29 -4.44 15.48
N MET A 48 4.60 -3.57 14.53
CA MET A 48 4.14 -2.19 14.55
C MET A 48 2.62 -2.12 14.47
N LYS A 49 2.03 -2.89 13.57
CA LYS A 49 0.57 -2.94 13.40
C LYS A 49 -0.12 -3.41 14.67
N SER A 50 0.41 -4.45 15.31
CA SER A 50 -0.13 -4.99 16.54
C SER A 50 -0.15 -3.97 17.67
N GLN A 51 0.94 -3.24 17.84
CA GLN A 51 1.03 -2.21 18.86
C GLN A 51 0.06 -1.06 18.61
N LEU A 52 0.01 -0.59 17.39
CA LEU A 52 -0.87 0.51 17.01
C LEU A 52 -2.34 0.11 17.15
N ASP A 53 -2.69 -1.09 16.70
CA ASP A 53 -4.05 -1.63 16.80
C ASP A 53 -4.51 -1.70 18.27
N LYS A 54 -3.62 -2.16 19.15
CA LYS A 54 -3.90 -2.21 20.57
C LYS A 54 -4.17 -0.82 21.15
N MET A 55 -3.38 0.16 20.75
CA MET A 55 -3.55 1.54 21.22
C MET A 55 -4.91 2.09 20.80
N PHE A 56 -5.35 1.82 19.58
CA PHE A 56 -6.68 2.24 19.10
C PHE A 56 -7.79 1.57 19.88
N LYS A 57 -7.68 0.26 20.10
CA LYS A 57 -8.70 -0.49 20.83
C LYS A 57 -8.80 -0.08 22.30
N ASP A 58 -7.68 0.25 22.92
CA ASP A 58 -7.64 0.71 24.30
C ASP A 58 -8.45 2.02 24.48
N THR A 59 -8.62 2.79 23.43
CA THR A 59 -9.40 4.03 23.45
C THR A 59 -10.82 3.86 22.91
N GLY A 60 -11.28 2.63 22.76
CA GLY A 60 -12.66 2.34 22.37
C GLY A 60 -12.93 2.27 20.88
N HIS A 61 -11.91 2.27 20.06
CA HIS A 61 -12.07 2.12 18.61
C HIS A 61 -12.24 0.65 18.25
N GLU A 62 -13.00 0.43 17.19
CA GLU A 62 -13.23 -0.90 16.66
C GLU A 62 -12.79 -0.99 15.21
N ASN A 63 -12.29 -2.16 14.83
CA ASN A 63 -11.83 -2.37 13.46
C ASN A 63 -13.00 -2.70 12.54
N ALA A 64 -12.96 -2.18 11.33
CA ALA A 64 -13.90 -2.53 10.28
C ALA A 64 -13.12 -2.91 9.02
N TYR A 65 -13.73 -3.68 8.18
CA TYR A 65 -13.14 -4.06 6.90
C TYR A 65 -14.02 -3.58 5.78
N PHE A 66 -13.50 -2.66 4.98
CA PHE A 66 -14.22 -2.10 3.83
C PHE A 66 -13.81 -2.80 2.55
N PRO A 67 -14.70 -2.80 1.54
CA PRO A 67 -14.33 -3.37 0.23
C PRO A 67 -13.11 -2.68 -0.35
N LEU A 68 -12.29 -3.47 -1.04
CA LEU A 68 -11.11 -2.94 -1.71
C LEU A 68 -11.46 -2.01 -2.87
N PHE A 69 -12.53 -2.34 -3.60
CA PHE A 69 -12.93 -1.57 -4.77
C PHE A 69 -13.95 -0.51 -4.43
N VAL A 70 -13.78 0.65 -5.05
CA VAL A 70 -14.64 1.81 -4.85
C VAL A 70 -15.15 2.24 -6.22
N PRO A 71 -16.44 2.58 -6.37
CA PRO A 71 -16.94 3.11 -7.64
C PRO A 71 -16.18 4.37 -8.03
N LYS A 72 -15.84 4.47 -9.32
CA LYS A 72 -15.09 5.60 -9.83
C LYS A 72 -15.80 6.93 -9.56
N SER A 73 -17.13 6.93 -9.62
CA SER A 73 -17.94 8.14 -9.38
C SER A 73 -17.73 8.70 -7.97
N LEU A 74 -17.60 7.83 -6.96
CA LEU A 74 -17.34 8.28 -5.60
C LEU A 74 -15.95 8.87 -5.45
N PHE A 75 -14.98 8.29 -6.14
CA PHE A 75 -13.62 8.79 -6.13
C PHE A 75 -13.55 10.18 -6.76
N GLU A 76 -14.25 10.40 -7.87
CA GLU A 76 -14.32 11.69 -8.54
C GLU A 76 -15.00 12.75 -7.69
N ALA A 77 -16.01 12.37 -6.92
CA ALA A 77 -16.69 13.29 -6.01
C ALA A 77 -15.77 13.78 -4.89
N GLU A 78 -14.98 12.88 -4.31
CA GLU A 78 -14.03 13.22 -3.27
C GLU A 78 -12.88 14.08 -3.78
N GLU A 79 -12.52 13.91 -5.03
CA GLU A 79 -11.46 14.66 -5.68
C GLU A 79 -11.70 16.16 -5.64
N LYS A 80 -12.96 16.58 -5.73
CA LYS A 80 -13.33 18.00 -5.67
C LYS A 80 -13.08 18.61 -4.30
N ASN A 81 -13.07 17.80 -3.27
CA ASN A 81 -12.90 18.23 -1.89
C ASN A 81 -11.45 18.11 -1.40
N ALA A 82 -10.62 17.41 -2.14
CA ALA A 82 -9.23 17.17 -1.76
C ALA A 82 -8.26 17.73 -2.80
N GLU A 83 -8.07 19.04 -2.77
CA GLU A 83 -7.10 19.70 -3.65
C GLU A 83 -5.71 19.13 -3.43
N GLY A 84 -5.01 18.82 -4.52
CA GLY A 84 -3.69 18.24 -4.46
C GLY A 84 -3.66 16.73 -4.29
N PHE A 85 -4.82 16.09 -4.20
CA PHE A 85 -4.89 14.64 -4.16
C PHE A 85 -4.58 14.06 -5.54
N ALA A 86 -3.68 13.09 -5.58
CA ALA A 86 -3.29 12.46 -6.85
C ALA A 86 -4.47 11.69 -7.44
N LYS A 87 -4.78 11.97 -8.71
CA LYS A 87 -5.88 11.33 -9.43
C LYS A 87 -5.52 9.95 -9.97
N GLU A 88 -4.34 9.49 -9.64
CA GLU A 88 -3.83 8.21 -10.15
C GLU A 88 -4.39 7.05 -9.36
N CYS A 89 -5.15 6.21 -10.03
CA CYS A 89 -5.67 4.98 -9.46
C CYS A 89 -5.69 3.89 -10.52
N ALA A 90 -5.58 2.65 -10.05
CA ALA A 90 -5.75 1.50 -10.94
C ALA A 90 -7.24 1.24 -11.10
N VAL A 91 -7.69 1.13 -12.34
CA VAL A 91 -9.10 0.89 -12.65
C VAL A 91 -9.25 -0.54 -13.16
N VAL A 92 -10.17 -1.29 -12.55
CA VAL A 92 -10.50 -2.64 -12.99
C VAL A 92 -11.47 -2.53 -14.17
N LEU A 93 -11.08 -3.10 -15.30
CA LEU A 93 -11.91 -3.16 -16.47
C LEU A 93 -12.48 -4.57 -16.63
N SER A 94 -13.78 -4.69 -16.83
CA SER A 94 -14.44 -5.97 -17.06
C SER A 94 -15.15 -5.94 -18.40
N LEU A 95 -14.82 -6.87 -19.27
CA LEU A 95 -15.49 -7.00 -20.57
C LEU A 95 -16.95 -7.39 -20.40
N ILE A 96 -17.28 -8.12 -19.36
CA ILE A 96 -18.65 -8.52 -19.06
C ILE A 96 -19.48 -7.28 -18.70
N HIS A 97 -18.94 -6.40 -17.88
CA HIS A 97 -19.62 -5.18 -17.47
C HIS A 97 -19.74 -4.15 -18.60
N ILE A 98 -18.82 -4.17 -19.54
CA ILE A 98 -18.89 -3.32 -20.73
C ILE A 98 -20.06 -3.77 -21.62
N SER A 99 -20.27 -5.08 -21.76
CA SER A 99 -21.34 -5.63 -22.59
C SER A 99 -22.69 -5.69 -21.88
N GLU A 100 -22.72 -5.68 -20.55
CA GLU A 100 -23.93 -5.77 -19.75
C GLU A 100 -23.93 -4.72 -18.63
N PRO A 101 -24.05 -3.43 -18.97
CA PRO A 101 -23.95 -2.36 -17.99
C PRO A 101 -25.03 -2.38 -16.91
N THR A 102 -26.22 -2.88 -17.21
CA THR A 102 -27.31 -2.99 -16.24
C THR A 102 -27.01 -3.95 -15.11
N ARG A 103 -26.12 -4.89 -15.33
CA ARG A 103 -25.73 -5.88 -14.35
C ARG A 103 -24.92 -5.26 -13.21
N GLN A 104 -24.17 -4.22 -13.48
CA GLN A 104 -23.43 -3.49 -12.47
C GLN A 104 -24.33 -2.79 -11.49
N GLU A 105 -25.45 -2.29 -11.96
CA GLU A 105 -26.40 -1.56 -11.14
C GLU A 105 -27.13 -2.47 -10.14
N ALA A 106 -27.21 -3.76 -10.43
CA ALA A 106 -27.86 -4.73 -9.57
C ALA A 106 -27.05 -5.08 -8.33
N ILE A 107 -25.78 -4.76 -8.34
CA ILE A 107 -24.87 -5.00 -7.24
C ILE A 107 -24.73 -3.73 -6.42
#